data_317f4d40d99c2183f23d7c8e5a53b113
#
_entry.id   317f4d40d99c2183f23d7c8e5a53b113
#
_cell.length_a   1.000
_cell.length_b   1.000
_cell.length_c   1.000
_cell.angle_alpha   90.00
_cell.angle_beta   90.00
_cell.angle_gamma   90.00
#
_symmetry.space_group_name_H-M   'P 1'
#
loop_
_entity.id
_entity.type
_entity.pdbx_description
1 polymer ?
#
loop_
_entity_poly.entity_id
_entity_poly.type
_entity_poly.pdbx_seq_one_letter_code
_entity_poly.pdbx_strand_id
1 'polypeptide(L)'
;MSDHSNQINQLNLLAPRATKPKLDRLHSMVEEAAGHPLSRRSALGLGGLMLLSACGSTTTGNGATGGSTQSAGTDALAGKPLENHLEIYNWSEYDDPSTYKKFKALPDVAKAGVSIHETYYSSNDELLAKLHAGGAQYDIIVPSQNAVAQLIQENKLMKLDPALIPNLKNLDPKFLKSSYDPTGEYHVIKDYGITMIFYNNQVVTEQPKTMLDFYHLLPKYGSKGRTNLLDGAEEVVPLALMALGLDPNTDQKSDFDQVTQLLNSVAKGVTTVSSYGYIDDAIAGKIILSQGWNGDVRRIVQGRKKQGDITAVLLDAASEIWADNWCIPSTAPHPVAAHAWINWLLTPSTAVTEMEYHNYGIPIPAALSALPASLKNDPLFNVPKKYTDNYHYILNVSPQVVQQRTQIYTQFKAAM
;
A
#
# COMPACT_ATOMS: atom_id res chain seq x y z
N MET A 1 33.98 24.98 5.35
CA MET A 1 32.91 25.19 4.37
C MET A 1 33.23 24.67 2.96
N SER A 2 34.41 24.16 2.68
CA SER A 2 34.84 23.71 1.33
C SER A 2 34.72 22.19 1.08
N ASP A 3 34.34 21.40 2.09
CA ASP A 3 34.36 19.93 1.96
C ASP A 3 32.96 19.30 1.65
N HIS A 4 31.87 19.99 1.97
CA HIS A 4 30.52 19.53 1.65
C HIS A 4 30.10 19.71 0.18
N SER A 5 30.63 20.76 -0.50
CA SER A 5 30.32 21.01 -1.91
C SER A 5 30.93 19.98 -2.85
N ASN A 6 32.06 19.36 -2.48
CA ASN A 6 32.72 18.34 -3.29
C ASN A 6 32.06 16.94 -3.15
N GLN A 7 31.47 16.60 -2.00
CA GLN A 7 30.74 15.36 -1.84
C GLN A 7 29.40 15.38 -2.60
N ILE A 8 28.74 16.51 -2.67
CA ILE A 8 27.48 16.69 -3.39
C ILE A 8 27.68 16.60 -4.91
N ASN A 9 28.78 17.12 -5.44
CA ASN A 9 29.10 17.00 -6.86
C ASN A 9 29.48 15.58 -7.30
N GLN A 10 30.00 14.74 -6.41
CA GLN A 10 30.29 13.34 -6.71
C GLN A 10 29.02 12.46 -6.73
N LEU A 11 28.00 12.78 -5.90
CA LEU A 11 26.71 12.09 -5.91
C LEU A 11 25.94 12.31 -7.22
N ASN A 12 26.03 13.48 -7.83
CA ASN A 12 25.38 13.80 -9.10
C ASN A 12 25.95 13.06 -10.32
N LEU A 13 27.17 12.53 -10.22
CA LEU A 13 27.82 11.78 -11.30
C LEU A 13 27.45 10.28 -11.30
N LEU A 14 26.88 9.77 -10.21
CA LEU A 14 26.56 8.35 -10.02
C LEU A 14 25.08 8.02 -10.09
N ALA A 15 24.18 9.02 -10.15
CA ALA A 15 22.74 8.80 -10.20
C ALA A 15 22.25 8.51 -11.63
N PRO A 16 21.40 7.50 -11.85
CA PRO A 16 20.73 7.29 -13.12
C PRO A 16 19.94 8.54 -13.54
N ARG A 17 19.87 8.82 -14.86
CA ARG A 17 19.19 10.00 -15.41
C ARG A 17 17.74 10.21 -14.92
N ALA A 18 17.05 9.13 -14.52
CA ALA A 18 15.67 9.17 -14.00
C ALA A 18 15.54 9.70 -12.56
N THR A 19 16.62 9.72 -11.78
CA THR A 19 16.62 10.20 -10.38
C THR A 19 17.04 11.64 -10.22
N LYS A 20 17.59 12.24 -11.27
CA LYS A 20 18.08 13.62 -11.26
C LYS A 20 17.02 14.67 -10.83
N PRO A 21 15.77 14.63 -11.32
CA PRO A 21 14.74 15.59 -10.88
C PRO A 21 14.36 15.47 -9.40
N LYS A 22 14.48 14.27 -8.79
CA LYS A 22 14.21 14.05 -7.35
C LYS A 22 15.35 14.60 -6.48
N LEU A 23 16.59 14.44 -6.90
CA LEU A 23 17.76 15.02 -6.20
C LEU A 23 17.76 16.55 -6.24
N ASP A 24 17.42 17.13 -7.40
CA ASP A 24 17.35 18.59 -7.54
C ASP A 24 16.23 19.19 -6.65
N ARG A 25 15.14 18.46 -6.45
CA ARG A 25 14.04 18.85 -5.56
C ARG A 25 14.42 18.72 -4.07
N LEU A 26 15.16 17.67 -3.71
CA LEU A 26 15.71 17.54 -2.35
C LEU A 26 16.71 18.65 -2.07
N HIS A 27 17.54 19.02 -3.04
CA HIS A 27 18.48 20.15 -2.92
C HIS A 27 17.76 21.46 -2.65
N SER A 28 16.70 21.78 -3.39
CA SER A 28 15.93 23.00 -3.17
C SER A 28 15.27 23.04 -1.78
N MET A 29 14.78 21.91 -1.29
CA MET A 29 14.18 21.81 0.06
C MET A 29 15.22 21.93 1.18
N VAL A 30 16.45 21.45 0.97
CA VAL A 30 17.54 21.57 1.95
C VAL A 30 18.09 23.00 1.96
N GLU A 31 18.18 23.67 0.81
CA GLU A 31 18.59 25.08 0.73
C GLU A 31 17.54 26.02 1.35
N GLU A 32 16.24 25.73 1.16
CA GLU A 32 15.15 26.50 1.75
C GLU A 32 15.10 26.32 3.28
N ALA A 33 15.39 25.12 3.80
CA ALA A 33 15.48 24.84 5.24
C ALA A 33 16.73 25.48 5.90
N ALA A 34 17.81 25.65 5.15
CA ALA A 34 19.06 26.25 5.65
C ALA A 34 19.04 27.80 5.66
N GLY A 35 18.08 28.41 4.96
CA GLY A 35 17.98 29.87 4.79
C GLY A 35 17.25 30.63 5.92
N HIS A 36 16.66 29.95 6.91
CA HIS A 36 15.94 30.61 8.00
C HIS A 36 16.71 30.53 9.32
N PRO A 37 17.20 31.64 9.88
CA PRO A 37 17.81 31.64 11.22
C PRO A 37 16.74 31.39 12.28
N LEU A 38 16.80 30.24 12.95
CA LEU A 38 15.98 29.93 14.10
C LEU A 38 16.27 30.91 15.23
N SER A 39 15.35 31.85 15.45
CA SER A 39 15.38 32.77 16.59
C SER A 39 15.17 32.02 17.89
N ARG A 40 16.17 32.13 18.81
CA ARG A 40 16.15 31.54 20.16
C ARG A 40 15.22 32.27 21.13
N ARG A 41 13.97 32.55 20.72
CA ARG A 41 12.99 33.22 21.60
C ARG A 41 11.58 32.66 21.42
N SER A 42 11.36 31.39 21.70
CA SER A 42 10.00 30.83 21.87
C SER A 42 10.01 29.52 22.69
N ALA A 43 10.76 29.53 23.76
CA ALA A 43 10.64 28.50 24.80
C ALA A 43 10.50 29.20 26.13
N LEU A 44 9.26 29.54 26.51
CA LEU A 44 8.80 29.79 27.86
C LEU A 44 7.41 30.45 27.81
N GLY A 45 6.38 29.69 28.07
CA GLY A 45 5.00 30.18 28.12
C GLY A 45 4.02 29.07 28.48
N LEU A 46 4.34 28.28 29.50
CA LEU A 46 3.39 27.46 30.19
C LEU A 46 2.75 28.28 31.31
N GLY A 47 1.45 28.19 31.44
CA GLY A 47 0.84 28.39 32.75
C GLY A 47 -0.36 29.29 32.75
N GLY A 48 -1.49 28.72 33.10
CA GLY A 48 -2.42 29.44 33.95
C GLY A 48 -3.82 29.69 33.41
N LEU A 49 -4.66 28.86 33.91
CA LEU A 49 -5.86 29.14 34.71
C LEU A 49 -7.20 29.33 34.01
N MET A 50 -8.01 28.36 34.39
CA MET A 50 -9.49 28.43 34.48
C MET A 50 -9.99 29.74 35.07
N LEU A 51 -11.20 30.15 34.69
CA LEU A 51 -12.28 30.37 35.65
C LEU A 51 -13.64 30.54 34.94
N LEU A 52 -14.60 29.89 35.51
CA LEU A 52 -16.03 29.87 35.35
C LEU A 52 -16.67 31.28 35.31
N SER A 53 -17.73 31.41 34.52
CA SER A 53 -18.87 32.22 34.93
C SER A 53 -20.14 31.69 34.28
N ALA A 54 -21.00 31.16 35.11
CA ALA A 54 -22.40 30.90 34.82
C ALA A 54 -23.22 32.16 35.06
N CYS A 55 -24.23 32.41 34.21
CA CYS A 55 -25.51 33.08 34.45
C CYS A 55 -26.31 32.94 33.17
N GLY A 56 -27.35 32.41 33.13
CA GLY A 56 -28.65 32.11 33.50
C GLY A 56 -29.64 33.13 32.88
N SER A 57 -30.47 32.66 31.95
CA SER A 57 -31.84 33.16 31.87
C SER A 57 -32.73 32.21 31.06
N THR A 58 -33.78 31.81 31.66
CA THR A 58 -34.89 30.97 31.24
C THR A 58 -35.73 31.68 30.18
N THR A 59 -36.07 30.99 29.12
CA THR A 59 -37.38 31.16 28.43
C THR A 59 -37.85 29.83 27.87
N THR A 60 -39.01 29.45 28.29
CA THR A 60 -39.82 28.31 27.90
C THR A 60 -40.25 28.38 26.43
N GLY A 61 -40.14 27.27 25.71
CA GLY A 61 -40.74 27.10 24.37
C GLY A 61 -40.70 25.64 23.96
N ASN A 62 -41.84 24.98 24.02
CA ASN A 62 -42.12 23.63 23.53
C ASN A 62 -41.75 23.45 22.07
N GLY A 63 -41.10 22.36 21.73
CA GLY A 63 -40.94 21.90 20.36
C GLY A 63 -40.15 20.60 20.33
N ALA A 64 -40.83 19.48 20.51
CA ALA A 64 -40.28 18.15 20.23
C ALA A 64 -40.00 18.01 18.74
N THR A 65 -38.73 17.89 18.35
CA THR A 65 -38.35 17.27 17.10
C THR A 65 -37.20 16.34 17.37
N GLY A 66 -37.45 15.07 17.12
CA GLY A 66 -36.49 14.00 17.25
C GLY A 66 -35.24 14.27 16.40
N GLY A 67 -34.10 14.22 17.05
CA GLY A 67 -32.80 14.16 16.36
C GLY A 67 -32.73 12.85 15.58
N SER A 68 -33.13 12.88 14.33
CA SER A 68 -32.70 11.88 13.38
C SER A 68 -31.20 12.06 13.19
N THR A 69 -30.40 11.13 13.67
CA THR A 69 -29.08 10.87 13.13
C THR A 69 -29.27 10.64 11.63
N GLN A 70 -29.10 11.69 10.82
CA GLN A 70 -28.92 11.54 9.40
C GLN A 70 -27.63 10.72 9.21
N SER A 71 -27.81 9.41 8.93
CA SER A 71 -26.85 8.72 8.09
C SER A 71 -26.66 9.63 6.88
N ALA A 72 -25.41 9.97 6.54
CA ALA A 72 -25.09 10.69 5.33
C ALA A 72 -25.62 9.84 4.15
N GLY A 73 -26.87 10.08 3.80
CA GLY A 73 -27.48 9.57 2.58
C GLY A 73 -26.68 10.18 1.44
N THR A 74 -26.24 9.34 0.54
CA THR A 74 -25.73 9.75 -0.75
C THR A 74 -26.76 10.66 -1.39
N ASP A 75 -26.64 11.97 -1.16
CA ASP A 75 -27.24 12.92 -2.08
C ASP A 75 -26.72 12.52 -3.45
N ALA A 76 -27.61 12.07 -4.33
CA ALA A 76 -27.26 11.49 -5.60
C ALA A 76 -26.20 12.39 -6.27
N LEU A 77 -25.00 11.85 -6.48
CA LEU A 77 -23.92 12.57 -7.15
C LEU A 77 -24.20 12.67 -8.65
N ALA A 78 -25.11 11.84 -9.16
CA ALA A 78 -25.54 11.82 -10.53
C ALA A 78 -26.06 13.21 -10.96
N GLY A 79 -25.48 13.76 -12.03
CA GLY A 79 -25.82 15.07 -12.55
C GLY A 79 -25.07 16.26 -11.92
N LYS A 80 -24.26 16.02 -10.87
CA LYS A 80 -23.35 17.06 -10.37
C LYS A 80 -22.20 17.27 -11.38
N PRO A 81 -21.68 18.49 -11.53
CA PRO A 81 -20.55 18.76 -12.41
C PRO A 81 -19.28 18.08 -11.90
N LEU A 82 -18.39 17.72 -12.82
CA LEU A 82 -17.06 17.21 -12.49
C LEU A 82 -16.24 18.30 -11.82
N GLU A 83 -15.68 18.01 -10.66
CA GLU A 83 -14.80 18.92 -9.93
C GLU A 83 -13.44 19.03 -10.65
N ASN A 84 -12.71 20.11 -10.38
CA ASN A 84 -11.47 20.45 -11.08
C ASN A 84 -10.19 19.99 -10.35
N HIS A 85 -10.32 19.15 -9.33
CA HIS A 85 -9.20 18.64 -8.55
C HIS A 85 -9.40 17.18 -8.18
N LEU A 86 -8.28 16.44 -8.01
CA LEU A 86 -8.22 15.08 -7.51
C LEU A 86 -6.98 14.89 -6.65
N GLU A 87 -7.19 14.59 -5.37
CA GLU A 87 -6.15 14.31 -4.41
C GLU A 87 -6.08 12.79 -4.16
N ILE A 88 -4.97 12.16 -4.53
CA ILE A 88 -4.78 10.70 -4.43
C ILE A 88 -3.73 10.38 -3.38
N TYR A 89 -4.01 9.46 -2.46
CA TYR A 89 -3.06 8.91 -1.51
C TYR A 89 -2.87 7.43 -1.81
N ASN A 90 -1.72 7.07 -2.31
CA ASN A 90 -1.44 5.80 -2.99
C ASN A 90 -0.14 5.16 -2.48
N TRP A 91 0.10 3.93 -2.89
CA TRP A 91 1.41 3.30 -2.81
C TRP A 91 2.38 3.96 -3.80
N SER A 92 3.68 3.95 -3.47
CA SER A 92 4.71 4.53 -4.33
C SER A 92 4.93 3.71 -5.60
N GLU A 93 5.07 4.39 -6.75
CA GLU A 93 5.39 3.77 -8.06
C GLU A 93 4.38 2.70 -8.51
N TYR A 94 3.10 2.91 -8.25
CA TYR A 94 2.05 1.93 -8.39
C TYR A 94 1.12 2.15 -9.57
N ASP A 95 1.07 3.35 -10.13
CA ASP A 95 0.30 3.67 -11.33
C ASP A 95 1.23 4.16 -12.45
N ASP A 96 0.90 3.82 -13.71
CA ASP A 96 1.65 4.32 -14.87
C ASP A 96 1.47 5.84 -14.99
N PRO A 97 2.55 6.62 -14.97
CA PRO A 97 2.46 8.07 -15.09
C PRO A 97 1.73 8.56 -16.35
N SER A 98 1.68 7.74 -17.41
CA SER A 98 0.95 8.08 -18.64
C SER A 98 -0.56 8.04 -18.43
N THR A 99 -1.07 7.25 -17.48
CA THR A 99 -2.50 7.13 -17.15
C THR A 99 -3.05 8.47 -16.66
N TYR A 100 -2.33 9.17 -15.78
CA TYR A 100 -2.73 10.52 -15.34
C TYR A 100 -2.85 11.51 -16.51
N LYS A 101 -1.89 11.47 -17.43
CA LYS A 101 -1.90 12.33 -18.62
C LYS A 101 -3.07 12.00 -19.54
N LYS A 102 -3.33 10.69 -19.75
CA LYS A 102 -4.44 10.22 -20.60
C LYS A 102 -5.80 10.58 -20.00
N PHE A 103 -5.96 10.43 -18.67
CA PHE A 103 -7.18 10.83 -17.97
C PHE A 103 -7.46 12.33 -18.15
N LYS A 104 -6.46 13.19 -17.90
CA LYS A 104 -6.61 14.65 -18.08
C LYS A 104 -6.92 15.07 -19.52
N ALA A 105 -6.65 14.22 -20.52
CA ALA A 105 -6.95 14.48 -21.91
C ALA A 105 -8.39 14.07 -22.31
N LEU A 106 -9.13 13.38 -21.44
CA LEU A 106 -10.55 13.07 -21.71
C LEU A 106 -11.36 14.38 -21.86
N PRO A 107 -12.31 14.47 -22.82
CA PRO A 107 -12.98 15.73 -23.15
C PRO A 107 -13.63 16.43 -21.94
N ASP A 108 -14.37 15.69 -21.10
CA ASP A 108 -15.05 16.26 -19.92
C ASP A 108 -14.06 16.63 -18.83
N VAL A 109 -13.00 15.84 -18.64
CA VAL A 109 -11.92 16.08 -17.65
C VAL A 109 -11.10 17.32 -18.05
N ALA A 110 -10.76 17.44 -19.32
CA ALA A 110 -10.05 18.60 -19.87
C ALA A 110 -10.91 19.88 -19.78
N LYS A 111 -12.21 19.77 -20.07
CA LYS A 111 -13.16 20.89 -19.94
C LYS A 111 -13.31 21.35 -18.50
N ALA A 112 -13.31 20.41 -17.54
CA ALA A 112 -13.37 20.74 -16.11
C ALA A 112 -12.02 21.27 -15.57
N GLY A 113 -10.93 21.10 -16.31
CA GLY A 113 -9.58 21.55 -15.93
C GLY A 113 -9.01 20.77 -14.74
N VAL A 114 -9.26 19.46 -14.67
CA VAL A 114 -8.87 18.64 -13.52
C VAL A 114 -7.35 18.63 -13.32
N SER A 115 -6.92 19.08 -12.16
CA SER A 115 -5.57 18.88 -11.65
C SER A 115 -5.51 17.61 -10.80
N ILE A 116 -4.42 16.87 -10.87
CA ILE A 116 -4.21 15.67 -10.05
C ILE A 116 -2.96 15.87 -9.21
N HIS A 117 -3.09 15.67 -7.91
CA HIS A 117 -2.00 15.62 -6.97
C HIS A 117 -1.97 14.25 -6.30
N GLU A 118 -0.79 13.62 -6.27
CA GLU A 118 -0.61 12.31 -5.70
C GLU A 118 0.45 12.34 -4.61
N THR A 119 0.13 11.74 -3.47
CA THR A 119 1.05 11.52 -2.36
C THR A 119 1.11 10.04 -2.03
N TYR A 120 2.14 9.61 -1.31
CA TYR A 120 2.43 8.19 -1.13
C TYR A 120 2.53 7.80 0.33
N TYR A 121 2.25 6.53 0.60
CA TYR A 121 2.50 5.85 1.86
C TYR A 121 3.22 4.51 1.63
N SER A 122 3.78 3.95 2.69
CA SER A 122 4.60 2.74 2.65
C SER A 122 3.92 1.53 3.31
N SER A 123 2.81 1.75 4.03
CA SER A 123 2.05 0.69 4.71
C SER A 123 0.61 1.10 4.96
N ASN A 124 -0.30 0.11 5.10
CA ASN A 124 -1.68 0.39 5.52
C ASN A 124 -1.73 1.06 6.91
N ASP A 125 -0.77 0.77 7.80
CA ASP A 125 -0.67 1.42 9.11
C ASP A 125 -0.45 2.93 8.97
N GLU A 126 0.42 3.35 8.05
CA GLU A 126 0.67 4.76 7.76
C GLU A 126 -0.59 5.43 7.18
N LEU A 127 -1.25 4.76 6.22
CA LEU A 127 -2.53 5.22 5.65
C LEU A 127 -3.58 5.45 6.75
N LEU A 128 -3.82 4.43 7.59
CA LEU A 128 -4.80 4.46 8.66
C LEU A 128 -4.48 5.56 9.69
N ALA A 129 -3.22 5.65 10.13
CA ALA A 129 -2.77 6.69 11.06
C ALA A 129 -3.01 8.09 10.49
N LYS A 130 -2.74 8.31 9.21
CA LYS A 130 -2.96 9.58 8.52
C LYS A 130 -4.45 9.96 8.45
N LEU A 131 -5.32 8.99 8.14
CA LEU A 131 -6.78 9.22 8.11
C LEU A 131 -7.37 9.44 9.51
N HIS A 132 -6.83 8.78 10.53
CA HIS A 132 -7.26 8.96 11.92
C HIS A 132 -6.82 10.32 12.49
N ALA A 133 -5.63 10.80 12.15
CA ALA A 133 -5.14 12.10 12.58
C ALA A 133 -6.00 13.26 12.05
N GLY A 134 -6.71 13.07 10.95
CA GLY A 134 -7.53 14.09 10.31
C GLY A 134 -6.70 15.20 9.65
N GLY A 135 -7.37 16.20 9.09
CA GLY A 135 -6.72 17.36 8.49
C GLY A 135 -6.25 17.20 7.04
N ALA A 136 -5.92 16.00 6.59
CA ALA A 136 -5.69 15.71 5.19
C ALA A 136 -7.01 15.27 4.53
N GLN A 137 -7.32 15.88 3.39
CA GLN A 137 -8.51 15.55 2.60
C GLN A 137 -8.06 14.89 1.31
N TYR A 138 -8.34 13.60 1.20
CA TYR A 138 -8.07 12.81 0.00
C TYR A 138 -9.37 12.50 -0.70
N ASP A 139 -9.33 12.43 -2.02
CA ASP A 139 -10.45 12.00 -2.86
C ASP A 139 -10.42 10.51 -3.12
N ILE A 140 -9.20 9.96 -3.23
CA ILE A 140 -8.95 8.54 -3.44
C ILE A 140 -7.86 8.06 -2.50
N ILE A 141 -8.07 6.88 -1.96
CA ILE A 141 -7.08 6.08 -1.23
C ILE A 141 -7.04 4.66 -1.81
N VAL A 142 -5.93 3.96 -1.60
CA VAL A 142 -5.69 2.63 -2.20
C VAL A 142 -5.37 1.59 -1.11
N PRO A 143 -6.28 1.31 -0.17
CA PRO A 143 -6.04 0.37 0.92
C PRO A 143 -6.07 -1.08 0.46
N SER A 144 -5.29 -1.93 1.13
CA SER A 144 -5.43 -3.38 1.02
C SER A 144 -6.67 -3.87 1.77
N GLN A 145 -7.09 -5.11 1.52
CA GLN A 145 -8.35 -5.71 1.99
C GLN A 145 -8.62 -5.57 3.49
N ASN A 146 -7.60 -5.71 4.33
CA ASN A 146 -7.73 -5.58 5.79
C ASN A 146 -8.06 -4.14 6.21
N ALA A 147 -7.40 -3.16 5.61
CA ALA A 147 -7.66 -1.75 5.87
C ALA A 147 -9.02 -1.30 5.31
N VAL A 148 -9.49 -1.84 4.18
CA VAL A 148 -10.85 -1.60 3.67
C VAL A 148 -11.89 -2.02 4.72
N ALA A 149 -11.77 -3.25 5.25
CA ALA A 149 -12.70 -3.75 6.27
C ALA A 149 -12.74 -2.85 7.51
N GLN A 150 -11.59 -2.41 7.98
CA GLN A 150 -11.47 -1.49 9.13
C GLN A 150 -12.14 -0.14 8.84
N LEU A 151 -11.82 0.46 7.70
CA LEU A 151 -12.36 1.77 7.30
C LEU A 151 -13.89 1.74 7.11
N ILE A 152 -14.46 0.62 6.64
CA ILE A 152 -15.91 0.42 6.58
C ILE A 152 -16.52 0.42 7.99
N GLN A 153 -15.95 -0.36 8.93
CA GLN A 153 -16.41 -0.43 10.31
C GLN A 153 -16.34 0.93 11.02
N GLU A 154 -15.35 1.73 10.69
CA GLU A 154 -15.16 3.07 11.23
C GLU A 154 -15.99 4.16 10.51
N ASN A 155 -16.78 3.81 9.50
CA ASN A 155 -17.54 4.75 8.66
C ASN A 155 -16.65 5.82 7.99
N LYS A 156 -15.43 5.45 7.60
CA LYS A 156 -14.46 6.33 6.97
C LYS A 156 -14.52 6.33 5.44
N LEU A 157 -15.26 5.38 4.85
CA LEU A 157 -15.45 5.30 3.39
C LEU A 157 -16.83 5.81 2.97
N MET A 158 -16.85 6.41 1.78
CA MET A 158 -18.06 6.76 1.07
C MET A 158 -18.61 5.54 0.34
N LYS A 159 -19.92 5.35 0.33
CA LYS A 159 -20.54 4.41 -0.61
C LYS A 159 -20.36 4.91 -2.04
N LEU A 160 -19.93 4.01 -2.90
CA LEU A 160 -19.76 4.30 -4.32
C LEU A 160 -21.14 4.45 -4.99
N ASP A 161 -21.24 5.39 -5.93
CA ASP A 161 -22.42 5.52 -6.81
C ASP A 161 -22.17 4.74 -8.11
N PRO A 162 -22.80 3.56 -8.31
CA PRO A 162 -22.58 2.76 -9.51
C PRO A 162 -23.00 3.47 -10.81
N ALA A 163 -23.89 4.48 -10.72
CA ALA A 163 -24.28 5.27 -11.88
C ALA A 163 -23.12 6.11 -12.44
N LEU A 164 -22.17 6.48 -11.58
CA LEU A 164 -20.93 7.19 -11.97
C LEU A 164 -19.79 6.26 -12.37
N ILE A 165 -19.95 4.94 -12.17
CA ILE A 165 -18.94 3.94 -12.52
C ILE A 165 -19.51 2.87 -13.47
N PRO A 166 -20.01 3.25 -14.65
CA PRO A 166 -20.63 2.30 -15.59
C PRO A 166 -19.66 1.19 -16.07
N ASN A 167 -18.34 1.38 -15.91
CA ASN A 167 -17.32 0.40 -16.24
C ASN A 167 -17.15 -0.70 -15.17
N LEU A 168 -17.88 -0.68 -14.05
CA LEU A 168 -17.96 -1.84 -13.14
C LEU A 168 -18.35 -3.14 -13.85
N LYS A 169 -19.14 -3.03 -14.92
CA LYS A 169 -19.49 -4.17 -15.81
C LYS A 169 -18.31 -4.87 -16.45
N ASN A 170 -17.13 -4.25 -16.50
CA ASN A 170 -15.91 -4.82 -17.08
C ASN A 170 -15.16 -5.72 -16.08
N LEU A 171 -15.44 -5.60 -14.77
CA LEU A 171 -14.86 -6.49 -13.78
C LEU A 171 -15.42 -7.90 -13.86
N ASP A 172 -14.61 -8.89 -13.54
CA ASP A 172 -15.08 -10.24 -13.26
C ASP A 172 -16.06 -10.17 -12.07
N PRO A 173 -17.30 -10.66 -12.21
CA PRO A 173 -18.35 -10.53 -11.18
C PRO A 173 -17.96 -11.06 -9.79
N LYS A 174 -17.02 -12.00 -9.71
CA LYS A 174 -16.54 -12.55 -8.42
C LYS A 174 -15.78 -11.52 -7.57
N PHE A 175 -15.30 -10.43 -8.19
CA PHE A 175 -14.57 -9.35 -7.51
C PHE A 175 -15.44 -8.12 -7.18
N LEU A 176 -16.74 -8.16 -7.52
CA LEU A 176 -17.67 -7.07 -7.16
C LEU A 176 -18.04 -7.08 -5.67
N LYS A 177 -17.88 -8.23 -5.03
CA LYS A 177 -18.12 -8.43 -3.59
C LYS A 177 -16.98 -9.26 -3.03
N SER A 178 -16.60 -8.94 -1.81
CA SER A 178 -15.49 -9.62 -1.13
C SER A 178 -15.87 -9.98 0.31
N SER A 179 -15.07 -10.82 0.98
CA SER A 179 -15.28 -11.11 2.41
C SER A 179 -15.09 -9.88 3.29
N TYR A 180 -14.30 -8.90 2.85
CA TYR A 180 -14.04 -7.65 3.55
C TYR A 180 -15.03 -6.51 3.21
N ASP A 181 -15.79 -6.64 2.12
CA ASP A 181 -16.94 -5.80 1.78
C ASP A 181 -18.04 -6.66 1.13
N PRO A 182 -18.86 -7.37 1.91
CA PRO A 182 -19.89 -8.29 1.38
C PRO A 182 -20.97 -7.58 0.56
N THR A 183 -21.13 -6.27 0.74
CA THR A 183 -22.09 -5.47 -0.03
C THR A 183 -21.55 -5.07 -1.39
N GLY A 184 -20.22 -4.87 -1.52
CA GLY A 184 -19.56 -4.34 -2.69
C GLY A 184 -19.84 -2.85 -2.91
N GLU A 185 -20.18 -2.13 -1.84
CA GLU A 185 -20.60 -0.72 -1.93
C GLU A 185 -19.47 0.28 -1.69
N TYR A 186 -18.30 -0.16 -1.15
CA TYR A 186 -17.28 0.75 -0.65
C TYR A 186 -15.95 0.68 -1.39
N HIS A 187 -15.74 -0.34 -2.20
CA HIS A 187 -14.49 -0.56 -2.91
C HIS A 187 -14.67 -0.92 -4.36
N VAL A 188 -13.65 -0.66 -5.15
CA VAL A 188 -13.42 -1.27 -6.46
C VAL A 188 -12.02 -1.87 -6.42
N ILE A 189 -11.91 -3.17 -6.67
CA ILE A 189 -10.60 -3.82 -6.72
C ILE A 189 -9.71 -3.13 -7.77
N LYS A 190 -8.52 -2.71 -7.33
CA LYS A 190 -7.49 -2.16 -8.21
C LYS A 190 -6.74 -3.29 -8.89
N ASP A 191 -6.11 -4.12 -8.07
CA ASP A 191 -5.34 -5.28 -8.51
C ASP A 191 -5.18 -6.28 -7.35
N TYR A 192 -4.57 -7.42 -7.66
CA TYR A 192 -4.29 -8.46 -6.68
C TYR A 192 -2.97 -9.16 -6.99
N GLY A 193 -2.37 -9.72 -5.96
CA GLY A 193 -1.13 -10.45 -6.05
C GLY A 193 -0.92 -11.42 -4.90
N ILE A 194 0.30 -11.92 -4.81
CA ILE A 194 0.74 -12.84 -3.78
C ILE A 194 2.06 -12.38 -3.18
N THR A 195 2.30 -12.78 -1.94
CA THR A 195 3.61 -12.69 -1.31
C THR A 195 4.39 -13.98 -1.56
N MET A 196 5.62 -13.83 -2.00
CA MET A 196 6.51 -14.92 -2.37
C MET A 196 7.94 -14.66 -1.86
N ILE A 197 8.87 -15.53 -2.18
CA ILE A 197 10.29 -15.31 -1.89
C ILE A 197 11.12 -15.32 -3.17
N PHE A 198 12.27 -14.64 -3.12
CA PHE A 198 13.29 -14.73 -4.16
C PHE A 198 14.69 -14.75 -3.56
N TYR A 199 15.63 -15.30 -4.31
CA TYR A 199 17.02 -15.35 -3.88
C TYR A 199 18.00 -15.32 -5.05
N ASN A 200 19.22 -14.87 -4.76
CA ASN A 200 20.34 -14.95 -5.69
C ASN A 200 20.93 -16.39 -5.64
N ASN A 201 20.73 -17.15 -6.69
CA ASN A 201 21.14 -18.56 -6.80
C ASN A 201 22.65 -18.75 -6.98
N GLN A 202 23.42 -17.70 -7.14
CA GLN A 202 24.88 -17.74 -7.14
C GLN A 202 25.44 -17.69 -5.70
N VAL A 203 24.62 -17.30 -4.71
CA VAL A 203 24.99 -17.14 -3.31
C VAL A 203 24.24 -18.14 -2.44
N VAL A 204 22.91 -18.23 -2.61
CA VAL A 204 22.03 -19.16 -1.88
C VAL A 204 21.96 -20.45 -2.70
N THR A 205 22.54 -21.50 -2.18
CA THR A 205 22.69 -22.81 -2.86
C THR A 205 21.53 -23.77 -2.56
N GLU A 206 20.80 -23.52 -1.49
CA GLU A 206 19.59 -24.26 -1.15
C GLU A 206 18.42 -23.82 -2.06
N GLN A 207 17.43 -24.68 -2.14
CA GLN A 207 16.23 -24.44 -2.91
C GLN A 207 15.01 -24.37 -1.96
N PRO A 208 14.78 -23.25 -1.26
CA PRO A 208 13.64 -23.12 -0.39
C PRO A 208 12.34 -23.24 -1.20
N LYS A 209 11.33 -23.93 -0.66
CA LYS A 209 10.04 -24.16 -1.29
C LYS A 209 8.89 -23.56 -0.48
N THR A 210 9.13 -23.29 0.81
CA THR A 210 8.16 -22.79 1.74
C THR A 210 8.66 -21.50 2.41
N MET A 211 7.75 -20.72 3.00
CA MET A 211 8.12 -19.57 3.82
C MET A 211 8.94 -19.99 5.04
N LEU A 212 8.71 -21.19 5.60
CA LEU A 212 9.50 -21.70 6.72
C LEU A 212 10.94 -22.01 6.31
N ASP A 213 11.15 -22.61 5.11
CA ASP A 213 12.49 -22.82 4.57
C ASP A 213 13.24 -21.50 4.44
N PHE A 214 12.56 -20.46 3.94
CA PHE A 214 13.13 -19.12 3.84
C PHE A 214 13.58 -18.58 5.20
N TYR A 215 12.72 -18.64 6.22
CA TYR A 215 13.10 -18.19 7.57
C TYR A 215 14.33 -18.96 8.11
N HIS A 216 14.39 -20.26 7.91
CA HIS A 216 15.54 -21.09 8.37
C HIS A 216 16.86 -20.75 7.66
N LEU A 217 16.81 -20.16 6.46
CA LEU A 217 18.01 -19.73 5.73
C LEU A 217 18.56 -18.38 6.19
N LEU A 218 17.73 -17.50 6.78
CA LEU A 218 18.14 -16.15 7.17
C LEU A 218 19.39 -16.13 8.07
N PRO A 219 19.50 -16.95 9.16
CA PRO A 219 20.70 -16.94 10.01
C PRO A 219 21.98 -17.36 9.26
N LYS A 220 21.83 -18.24 8.26
CA LYS A 220 22.97 -18.72 7.46
C LYS A 220 23.48 -17.65 6.49
N TYR A 221 22.58 -16.84 5.96
CA TYR A 221 22.89 -15.93 4.85
C TYR A 221 23.03 -14.47 5.26
N GLY A 222 22.53 -14.05 6.43
CA GLY A 222 22.59 -12.66 6.89
C GLY A 222 24.02 -12.09 6.99
N SER A 223 25.03 -12.95 7.25
CA SER A 223 26.44 -12.54 7.25
C SER A 223 27.09 -12.49 5.86
N LYS A 224 26.43 -13.04 4.83
CA LYS A 224 26.97 -13.14 3.46
C LYS A 224 26.45 -12.05 2.52
N GLY A 225 25.43 -11.32 2.92
CA GLY A 225 24.82 -10.27 2.13
C GLY A 225 23.50 -9.81 2.76
N ARG A 226 22.79 -8.91 2.08
CA ARG A 226 21.54 -8.38 2.58
C ARG A 226 20.40 -9.40 2.42
N THR A 227 19.81 -9.74 3.54
CA THR A 227 18.53 -10.44 3.60
C THR A 227 17.43 -9.43 3.93
N ASN A 228 16.23 -9.62 3.42
CA ASN A 228 15.15 -8.66 3.60
C ASN A 228 13.82 -9.34 3.93
N LEU A 229 13.07 -8.76 4.86
CA LEU A 229 11.63 -8.99 5.03
C LEU A 229 10.86 -7.77 4.52
N LEU A 230 9.62 -7.98 4.09
CA LEU A 230 8.67 -6.89 3.86
C LEU A 230 8.35 -6.20 5.19
N ASP A 231 8.13 -4.90 5.16
CA ASP A 231 7.97 -4.07 6.36
C ASP A 231 6.51 -4.05 6.84
N GLY A 232 6.34 -3.98 8.14
CA GLY A 232 5.04 -3.86 8.81
C GLY A 232 4.72 -5.03 9.73
N ALA A 233 4.03 -4.73 10.84
CA ALA A 233 3.53 -5.75 11.76
C ALA A 233 2.52 -6.68 11.09
N GLU A 234 1.75 -6.11 10.15
CA GLU A 234 0.72 -6.81 9.37
C GLU A 234 1.30 -7.67 8.22
N GLU A 235 2.58 -7.52 7.91
CA GLU A 235 3.30 -8.40 6.97
C GLU A 235 4.10 -9.46 7.72
N VAL A 236 4.96 -9.04 8.64
CA VAL A 236 5.95 -9.91 9.28
C VAL A 236 5.29 -10.99 10.14
N VAL A 237 4.29 -10.62 10.96
CA VAL A 237 3.70 -11.57 11.91
C VAL A 237 2.77 -12.58 11.22
N PRO A 238 1.82 -12.17 10.35
CA PRO A 238 0.99 -13.14 9.62
C PRO A 238 1.77 -14.07 8.70
N LEU A 239 2.80 -13.58 8.00
CA LEU A 239 3.65 -14.44 7.17
C LEU A 239 4.43 -15.47 8.01
N ALA A 240 4.84 -15.10 9.22
CA ALA A 240 5.46 -16.04 10.15
C ALA A 240 4.45 -17.07 10.70
N LEU A 241 3.18 -16.68 10.94
CA LEU A 241 2.08 -17.60 11.26
C LEU A 241 1.87 -18.62 10.13
N MET A 242 1.73 -18.14 8.90
CA MET A 242 1.58 -19.01 7.72
C MET A 242 2.78 -19.95 7.54
N ALA A 243 4.00 -19.48 7.80
CA ALA A 243 5.20 -20.31 7.75
C ALA A 243 5.13 -21.49 8.73
N LEU A 244 4.51 -21.29 9.88
CA LEU A 244 4.28 -22.34 10.90
C LEU A 244 3.03 -23.20 10.63
N GLY A 245 2.30 -22.94 9.54
CA GLY A 245 1.03 -23.59 9.23
C GLY A 245 -0.14 -23.18 10.14
N LEU A 246 -0.04 -22.00 10.74
CA LEU A 246 -1.06 -21.42 11.61
C LEU A 246 -1.94 -20.44 10.84
N ASP A 247 -3.14 -20.15 11.36
CA ASP A 247 -4.04 -19.15 10.79
C ASP A 247 -3.42 -17.76 10.90
N PRO A 248 -3.22 -17.04 9.76
CA PRO A 248 -2.68 -15.67 9.81
C PRO A 248 -3.57 -14.70 10.59
N ASN A 249 -4.85 -15.01 10.76
CA ASN A 249 -5.86 -14.18 11.42
C ASN A 249 -6.20 -14.66 12.84
N THR A 250 -5.40 -15.55 13.42
CA THR A 250 -5.58 -16.10 14.78
C THR A 250 -5.61 -15.02 15.85
N ASP A 251 -6.35 -15.28 16.93
CA ASP A 251 -6.31 -14.54 18.19
C ASP A 251 -5.68 -15.35 19.35
N GLN A 252 -5.16 -16.55 19.02
CA GLN A 252 -4.66 -17.49 20.03
C GLN A 252 -3.27 -17.09 20.50
N LYS A 253 -3.12 -16.90 21.82
CA LYS A 253 -1.83 -16.55 22.42
C LYS A 253 -0.74 -17.58 22.12
N SER A 254 -1.07 -18.87 22.09
CA SER A 254 -0.12 -19.95 21.80
C SER A 254 0.52 -19.82 20.41
N ASP A 255 -0.22 -19.30 19.43
CA ASP A 255 0.27 -19.12 18.08
C ASP A 255 1.25 -17.94 18.02
N PHE A 256 0.93 -16.86 18.72
CA PHE A 256 1.83 -15.72 18.86
C PHE A 256 3.11 -16.04 19.64
N ASP A 257 3.04 -16.93 20.63
CA ASP A 257 4.24 -17.43 21.33
C ASP A 257 5.16 -18.19 20.36
N GLN A 258 4.62 -19.03 19.46
CA GLN A 258 5.38 -19.76 18.44
C GLN A 258 6.02 -18.81 17.41
N VAL A 259 5.25 -17.81 16.92
CA VAL A 259 5.77 -16.79 16.01
C VAL A 259 6.91 -15.99 16.65
N THR A 260 6.75 -15.61 17.92
CA THR A 260 7.78 -14.90 18.66
C THR A 260 9.07 -15.72 18.74
N GLN A 261 8.96 -17.02 18.98
CA GLN A 261 10.13 -17.92 19.00
C GLN A 261 10.78 -17.99 17.62
N LEU A 262 10.00 -18.18 16.54
CA LEU A 262 10.52 -18.21 15.18
C LEU A 262 11.27 -16.92 14.85
N LEU A 263 10.62 -15.77 15.00
CA LEU A 263 11.18 -14.46 14.66
C LEU A 263 12.46 -14.17 15.47
N ASN A 264 12.48 -14.47 16.77
CA ASN A 264 13.67 -14.30 17.61
C ASN A 264 14.83 -15.20 17.14
N SER A 265 14.53 -16.42 16.69
CA SER A 265 15.56 -17.36 16.22
C SER A 265 16.26 -16.89 14.93
N VAL A 266 15.59 -16.07 14.13
CA VAL A 266 16.08 -15.62 12.82
C VAL A 266 16.50 -14.14 12.81
N ALA A 267 16.19 -13.37 13.84
CA ALA A 267 16.36 -11.91 13.88
C ALA A 267 17.75 -11.46 13.44
N LYS A 268 18.81 -12.05 14.00
CA LYS A 268 20.21 -11.73 13.66
C LYS A 268 20.60 -12.09 12.21
N GLY A 269 19.78 -12.86 11.53
CA GLY A 269 19.95 -13.21 10.12
C GLY A 269 19.21 -12.27 9.17
N VAL A 270 18.38 -11.36 9.69
CA VAL A 270 17.67 -10.35 8.92
C VAL A 270 18.45 -9.04 8.96
N THR A 271 18.88 -8.55 7.81
CA THR A 271 19.71 -7.34 7.74
C THR A 271 18.91 -6.09 7.39
N THR A 272 17.74 -6.26 6.77
CA THR A 272 16.80 -5.18 6.45
C THR A 272 15.36 -5.66 6.59
N VAL A 273 14.48 -4.74 6.99
CA VAL A 273 13.03 -4.88 6.91
C VAL A 273 12.55 -3.67 6.12
N SER A 274 12.17 -3.89 4.88
CA SER A 274 11.79 -2.79 3.97
C SER A 274 10.90 -3.27 2.85
N SER A 275 9.81 -2.56 2.64
CA SER A 275 8.92 -2.67 1.48
C SER A 275 9.18 -1.56 0.44
N TYR A 276 10.07 -0.61 0.76
CA TYR A 276 10.42 0.50 -0.12
C TYR A 276 11.86 0.40 -0.61
N GLY A 277 12.06 0.61 -1.93
CA GLY A 277 13.41 0.62 -2.53
C GLY A 277 14.10 -0.74 -2.61
N TYR A 278 13.48 -1.82 -2.10
CA TYR A 278 14.06 -3.16 -2.13
C TYR A 278 14.17 -3.71 -3.56
N ILE A 279 13.32 -3.27 -4.48
CA ILE A 279 13.36 -3.64 -5.90
C ILE A 279 14.69 -3.17 -6.51
N ASP A 280 15.02 -1.89 -6.35
CA ASP A 280 16.27 -1.32 -6.88
C ASP A 280 17.49 -1.96 -6.24
N ASP A 281 17.46 -2.21 -4.93
CA ASP A 281 18.54 -2.88 -4.22
C ASP A 281 18.71 -4.34 -4.69
N ALA A 282 17.63 -5.05 -4.99
CA ALA A 282 17.67 -6.40 -5.55
C ALA A 282 18.19 -6.39 -7.00
N ILE A 283 17.72 -5.46 -7.84
CA ILE A 283 18.22 -5.27 -9.21
C ILE A 283 19.72 -4.96 -9.19
N ALA A 284 20.18 -4.13 -8.26
CA ALA A 284 21.59 -3.82 -8.07
C ALA A 284 22.42 -5.00 -7.49
N GLY A 285 21.78 -6.09 -7.08
CA GLY A 285 22.43 -7.27 -6.52
C GLY A 285 22.86 -7.16 -5.07
N LYS A 286 22.34 -6.19 -4.35
CA LYS A 286 22.63 -6.00 -2.93
C LYS A 286 21.86 -6.98 -2.05
N ILE A 287 20.62 -7.32 -2.42
CA ILE A 287 19.77 -8.29 -1.72
C ILE A 287 20.01 -9.67 -2.30
N ILE A 288 20.24 -10.65 -1.41
CA ILE A 288 20.54 -12.04 -1.80
C ILE A 288 19.44 -13.03 -1.45
N LEU A 289 18.54 -12.68 -0.52
CA LEU A 289 17.43 -13.52 -0.06
C LEU A 289 16.36 -12.60 0.52
N SER A 290 15.12 -12.68 0.02
CA SER A 290 14.04 -11.75 0.40
C SER A 290 12.66 -12.34 0.21
N GLN A 291 11.71 -11.85 0.99
CA GLN A 291 10.30 -11.80 0.62
C GLN A 291 10.09 -10.74 -0.45
N GLY A 292 8.99 -10.85 -1.20
CA GLY A 292 8.59 -9.84 -2.17
C GLY A 292 7.21 -10.14 -2.77
N TRP A 293 6.56 -9.14 -3.29
CA TRP A 293 5.30 -9.30 -4.02
C TRP A 293 5.59 -9.73 -5.46
N ASN A 294 4.73 -10.58 -6.03
CA ASN A 294 5.00 -11.24 -7.31
C ASN A 294 5.32 -10.29 -8.46
N GLY A 295 4.62 -9.15 -8.59
CA GLY A 295 4.89 -8.15 -9.62
C GLY A 295 6.26 -7.52 -9.46
N ASP A 296 6.64 -7.18 -8.23
CA ASP A 296 7.96 -6.63 -7.90
C ASP A 296 9.07 -7.65 -8.16
N VAL A 297 8.86 -8.91 -7.75
CA VAL A 297 9.82 -9.98 -8.01
C VAL A 297 10.01 -10.18 -9.51
N ARG A 298 8.92 -10.07 -10.30
CA ARG A 298 9.01 -10.09 -11.77
C ARG A 298 9.85 -8.93 -12.30
N ARG A 299 9.63 -7.71 -11.82
CA ARG A 299 10.44 -6.52 -12.17
C ARG A 299 11.91 -6.72 -11.79
N ILE A 300 12.19 -7.30 -10.63
CA ILE A 300 13.55 -7.64 -10.18
C ILE A 300 14.21 -8.61 -11.17
N VAL A 301 13.56 -9.74 -11.49
CA VAL A 301 14.09 -10.73 -12.43
C VAL A 301 14.41 -10.12 -13.78
N GLN A 302 13.53 -9.27 -14.31
CA GLN A 302 13.72 -8.60 -15.59
C GLN A 302 14.77 -7.50 -15.57
N GLY A 303 14.88 -6.76 -14.47
CA GLY A 303 15.80 -5.65 -14.31
C GLY A 303 17.25 -6.07 -14.04
N ARG A 304 17.51 -7.34 -13.72
CA ARG A 304 18.86 -7.85 -13.45
C ARG A 304 19.76 -7.77 -14.68
N LYS A 305 20.94 -7.19 -14.52
CA LYS A 305 21.98 -7.18 -15.56
C LYS A 305 22.47 -8.59 -15.90
N LYS A 306 22.66 -9.43 -14.86
CA LYS A 306 22.97 -10.84 -15.02
C LYS A 306 21.68 -11.64 -14.98
N GLN A 307 21.18 -11.97 -16.15
CA GLN A 307 19.96 -12.78 -16.27
C GLN A 307 20.15 -14.18 -15.67
N GLY A 308 19.10 -14.67 -15.02
CA GLY A 308 19.06 -16.03 -14.45
C GLY A 308 19.79 -16.21 -13.12
N ASP A 309 20.31 -15.13 -12.49
CA ASP A 309 20.91 -15.21 -11.16
C ASP A 309 19.91 -15.05 -10.01
N ILE A 310 18.68 -14.63 -10.31
CA ILE A 310 17.56 -14.60 -9.35
C ILE A 310 16.63 -15.78 -9.61
N THR A 311 16.36 -16.53 -8.54
CA THR A 311 15.30 -17.54 -8.51
C THR A 311 14.11 -16.96 -7.74
N ALA A 312 12.98 -16.85 -8.41
CA ALA A 312 11.70 -16.53 -7.83
C ALA A 312 10.96 -17.82 -7.46
N VAL A 313 10.38 -17.89 -6.28
CA VAL A 313 9.78 -19.11 -5.73
C VAL A 313 8.31 -18.89 -5.43
N LEU A 314 7.44 -19.56 -6.17
CA LEU A 314 6.04 -19.76 -5.79
C LEU A 314 6.00 -20.82 -4.67
N LEU A 315 5.41 -20.48 -3.54
CA LEU A 315 5.51 -21.31 -2.33
C LEU A 315 4.57 -22.52 -2.40
N ASP A 316 5.09 -23.69 -2.06
CA ASP A 316 4.33 -24.94 -2.04
C ASP A 316 3.40 -25.06 -0.79
N ALA A 317 3.57 -24.16 0.20
CA ALA A 317 2.76 -24.08 1.42
C ALA A 317 1.99 -22.76 1.47
N ALA A 318 1.31 -22.49 2.59
CA ALA A 318 0.55 -21.26 2.80
C ALA A 318 1.41 -20.01 2.61
N SER A 319 0.82 -19.02 1.96
CA SER A 319 1.33 -17.67 1.81
C SER A 319 0.17 -16.67 1.72
N GLU A 320 0.50 -15.42 1.56
CA GLU A 320 -0.48 -14.37 1.41
C GLU A 320 -0.96 -14.25 -0.04
N ILE A 321 -2.28 -14.09 -0.19
CA ILE A 321 -2.92 -13.45 -1.34
C ILE A 321 -3.47 -12.11 -0.85
N TRP A 322 -3.23 -11.04 -1.59
CA TRP A 322 -3.68 -9.70 -1.23
C TRP A 322 -4.45 -9.04 -2.38
N ALA A 323 -5.23 -8.02 -2.05
CA ALA A 323 -6.00 -7.23 -3.00
C ALA A 323 -6.00 -5.77 -2.56
N ASP A 324 -5.53 -4.89 -3.42
CA ASP A 324 -5.62 -3.46 -3.23
C ASP A 324 -6.86 -2.88 -3.91
N ASN A 325 -7.36 -1.79 -3.36
CA ASN A 325 -8.69 -1.33 -3.70
C ASN A 325 -8.73 0.19 -3.86
N TRP A 326 -9.40 0.66 -4.89
CA TRP A 326 -9.80 2.05 -4.99
C TRP A 326 -10.95 2.31 -4.03
N CYS A 327 -10.75 3.22 -3.07
CA CYS A 327 -11.75 3.66 -2.12
C CYS A 327 -11.85 5.18 -2.10
N ILE A 328 -13.05 5.70 -1.83
CA ILE A 328 -13.31 7.11 -1.66
C ILE A 328 -13.53 7.38 -0.17
N PRO A 329 -12.72 8.21 0.51
CA PRO A 329 -12.98 8.61 1.89
C PRO A 329 -14.35 9.28 2.06
N SER A 330 -15.00 9.07 3.20
CA SER A 330 -16.30 9.70 3.49
C SER A 330 -16.25 11.24 3.53
N THR A 331 -15.04 11.80 3.62
CA THR A 331 -14.78 13.24 3.65
C THR A 331 -14.20 13.78 2.34
N ALA A 332 -14.20 12.99 1.27
CA ALA A 332 -13.64 13.38 -0.02
C ALA A 332 -14.29 14.67 -0.55
N PRO A 333 -13.50 15.72 -0.85
CA PRO A 333 -14.03 16.98 -1.32
C PRO A 333 -14.46 16.95 -2.80
N HIS A 334 -13.94 16.01 -3.60
CA HIS A 334 -14.19 15.94 -5.04
C HIS A 334 -14.70 14.54 -5.46
N PRO A 335 -15.87 14.10 -4.93
CA PRO A 335 -16.34 12.73 -5.11
C PRO A 335 -16.72 12.39 -6.56
N VAL A 336 -17.18 13.33 -7.38
CA VAL A 336 -17.52 13.07 -8.79
C VAL A 336 -16.23 12.81 -9.59
N ALA A 337 -15.16 13.60 -9.35
CA ALA A 337 -13.86 13.39 -9.96
C ALA A 337 -13.23 12.05 -9.55
N ALA A 338 -13.40 11.65 -8.27
CA ALA A 338 -12.95 10.36 -7.77
C ALA A 338 -13.67 9.19 -8.48
N HIS A 339 -15.00 9.26 -8.64
CA HIS A 339 -15.74 8.24 -9.38
C HIS A 339 -15.34 8.20 -10.86
N ALA A 340 -15.13 9.36 -11.49
CA ALA A 340 -14.68 9.44 -12.89
C ALA A 340 -13.29 8.80 -13.08
N TRP A 341 -12.36 9.00 -12.12
CA TRP A 341 -11.05 8.35 -12.11
C TRP A 341 -11.18 6.84 -12.02
N ILE A 342 -11.91 6.33 -11.03
CA ILE A 342 -12.16 4.89 -10.87
C ILE A 342 -12.79 4.30 -12.13
N ASN A 343 -13.83 4.97 -12.68
CA ASN A 343 -14.46 4.52 -13.91
C ASN A 343 -13.50 4.45 -15.10
N TRP A 344 -12.59 5.42 -15.21
CA TRP A 344 -11.56 5.46 -16.26
C TRP A 344 -10.59 4.28 -16.15
N LEU A 345 -10.13 3.96 -14.95
CA LEU A 345 -9.20 2.86 -14.70
C LEU A 345 -9.81 1.49 -15.03
N LEU A 346 -11.12 1.34 -14.93
CA LEU A 346 -11.84 0.12 -15.34
C LEU A 346 -12.03 -0.02 -16.86
N THR A 347 -11.49 0.89 -17.66
CA THR A 347 -11.44 0.74 -19.12
C THR A 347 -10.41 -0.33 -19.49
N PRO A 348 -10.75 -1.35 -20.31
CA PRO A 348 -9.83 -2.45 -20.59
C PRO A 348 -8.44 -2.01 -21.11
N SER A 349 -8.39 -0.98 -21.98
CA SER A 349 -7.11 -0.46 -22.48
C SER A 349 -6.26 0.23 -21.42
N THR A 350 -6.88 0.90 -20.44
CA THR A 350 -6.18 1.51 -19.31
C THR A 350 -5.67 0.41 -18.40
N ALA A 351 -6.49 -0.59 -18.08
CA ALA A 351 -6.09 -1.72 -17.26
C ALA A 351 -4.91 -2.50 -17.88
N VAL A 352 -4.84 -2.64 -19.21
CA VAL A 352 -3.66 -3.21 -19.87
C VAL A 352 -2.41 -2.38 -19.59
N THR A 353 -2.50 -1.05 -19.75
CA THR A 353 -1.38 -0.14 -19.48
C THR A 353 -0.87 -0.29 -18.03
N GLU A 354 -1.80 -0.31 -17.06
CA GLU A 354 -1.47 -0.47 -15.64
C GLU A 354 -0.83 -1.84 -15.36
N MET A 355 -1.41 -2.94 -15.86
CA MET A 355 -0.85 -4.29 -15.68
C MET A 355 0.55 -4.45 -16.29
N GLU A 356 0.82 -3.83 -17.44
CA GLU A 356 2.15 -3.84 -18.06
C GLU A 356 3.17 -3.05 -17.23
N TYR A 357 2.72 -2.01 -16.50
CA TYR A 357 3.57 -1.18 -15.67
C TYR A 357 3.89 -1.83 -14.33
N HIS A 358 2.86 -2.13 -13.50
CA HIS A 358 3.07 -2.62 -12.13
C HIS A 358 3.20 -4.15 -12.04
N ASN A 359 2.82 -4.89 -13.10
CA ASN A 359 2.92 -6.36 -13.20
C ASN A 359 2.01 -7.15 -12.24
N TYR A 360 0.90 -6.58 -11.80
CA TYR A 360 -0.13 -7.25 -11.02
C TYR A 360 -1.41 -7.46 -11.82
N GLY A 361 -2.21 -8.46 -11.43
CA GLY A 361 -3.43 -8.79 -12.14
C GLY A 361 -4.57 -7.81 -11.82
N ILE A 362 -5.18 -7.22 -12.84
CA ILE A 362 -6.44 -6.48 -12.70
C ILE A 362 -7.56 -7.39 -13.19
N PRO A 363 -8.63 -7.63 -12.42
CA PRO A 363 -9.64 -8.63 -12.75
C PRO A 363 -10.64 -8.13 -13.81
N ILE A 364 -10.14 -7.70 -14.95
CA ILE A 364 -10.91 -7.30 -16.13
C ILE A 364 -10.64 -8.32 -17.25
N PRO A 365 -11.56 -9.27 -17.52
CA PRO A 365 -11.32 -10.36 -18.48
C PRO A 365 -10.91 -9.89 -19.88
N ALA A 366 -11.51 -8.79 -20.34
CA ALA A 366 -11.17 -8.21 -21.65
C ALA A 366 -9.71 -7.68 -21.67
N ALA A 367 -9.26 -7.06 -20.58
CA ALA A 367 -7.89 -6.58 -20.45
C ALA A 367 -6.89 -7.75 -20.36
N LEU A 368 -7.17 -8.74 -19.50
CA LEU A 368 -6.35 -9.96 -19.38
C LEU A 368 -6.19 -10.68 -20.73
N SER A 369 -7.26 -10.72 -21.53
CA SER A 369 -7.22 -11.32 -22.87
C SER A 369 -6.37 -10.52 -23.86
N ALA A 370 -6.24 -9.21 -23.67
CA ALA A 370 -5.48 -8.33 -24.56
C ALA A 370 -3.98 -8.25 -24.23
N LEU A 371 -3.55 -8.75 -23.07
CA LEU A 371 -2.15 -8.75 -22.67
C LEU A 371 -1.26 -9.52 -23.66
N PRO A 372 0.02 -9.14 -23.80
CA PRO A 372 0.98 -9.90 -24.60
C PRO A 372 1.20 -11.31 -24.03
N ALA A 373 1.50 -12.27 -24.90
CA ALA A 373 1.71 -13.67 -24.50
C ALA A 373 2.85 -13.83 -23.47
N SER A 374 3.85 -12.97 -23.54
CA SER A 374 4.97 -12.93 -22.57
C SER A 374 4.53 -12.63 -21.15
N LEU A 375 3.42 -11.90 -20.96
CA LEU A 375 2.87 -11.61 -19.65
C LEU A 375 1.84 -12.66 -19.26
N LYS A 376 0.91 -13.01 -20.16
CA LYS A 376 -0.12 -14.04 -19.89
C LYS A 376 0.44 -15.40 -19.48
N ASN A 377 1.57 -15.80 -20.07
CA ASN A 377 2.19 -17.11 -19.84
C ASN A 377 3.26 -17.07 -18.74
N ASP A 378 3.52 -15.91 -18.15
CA ASP A 378 4.48 -15.77 -17.05
C ASP A 378 3.84 -16.20 -15.73
N PRO A 379 4.35 -17.24 -15.05
CA PRO A 379 3.78 -17.70 -13.77
C PRO A 379 3.94 -16.70 -12.63
N LEU A 380 4.81 -15.70 -12.74
CA LEU A 380 4.93 -14.62 -11.76
C LEU A 380 3.81 -13.59 -11.91
N PHE A 381 3.22 -13.47 -13.09
CA PHE A 381 2.05 -12.63 -13.33
C PHE A 381 0.74 -13.44 -13.20
N ASN A 382 0.64 -14.53 -13.92
CA ASN A 382 -0.52 -15.41 -13.91
C ASN A 382 -0.25 -16.63 -13.02
N VAL A 383 -0.32 -16.39 -11.70
CA VAL A 383 0.01 -17.39 -10.70
C VAL A 383 -0.88 -18.62 -10.84
N PRO A 384 -0.31 -19.82 -11.03
CA PRO A 384 -1.12 -21.03 -11.20
C PRO A 384 -1.97 -21.32 -9.96
N LYS A 385 -3.25 -21.67 -10.22
CA LYS A 385 -4.28 -21.92 -9.19
C LYS A 385 -3.82 -22.89 -8.08
N LYS A 386 -3.03 -23.90 -8.43
CA LYS A 386 -2.51 -24.89 -7.45
C LYS A 386 -1.73 -24.27 -6.27
N TYR A 387 -1.16 -23.06 -6.46
CA TYR A 387 -0.50 -22.31 -5.39
C TYR A 387 -1.52 -21.47 -4.61
N THR A 388 -2.34 -20.71 -5.33
CA THR A 388 -3.28 -19.77 -4.71
C THR A 388 -4.40 -20.46 -3.93
N ASP A 389 -4.67 -21.75 -4.17
CA ASP A 389 -5.64 -22.53 -3.38
C ASP A 389 -5.24 -22.68 -1.90
N ASN A 390 -3.95 -22.55 -1.59
CA ASN A 390 -3.41 -22.63 -0.24
C ASN A 390 -3.03 -21.28 0.36
N TYR A 391 -3.30 -20.17 -0.35
CA TYR A 391 -2.95 -18.84 0.10
C TYR A 391 -4.12 -18.17 0.80
N HIS A 392 -3.84 -17.34 1.79
CA HIS A 392 -4.82 -16.74 2.67
C HIS A 392 -4.75 -15.22 2.62
N TYR A 393 -5.91 -14.58 2.75
CA TYR A 393 -5.97 -13.15 3.02
C TYR A 393 -5.59 -12.86 4.47
N ILE A 394 -4.77 -11.85 4.65
CA ILE A 394 -4.64 -11.19 5.95
C ILE A 394 -5.85 -10.27 6.09
N LEU A 395 -6.69 -10.56 7.09
CA LEU A 395 -7.97 -9.87 7.30
C LEU A 395 -7.84 -8.86 8.44
N ASN A 396 -8.82 -7.99 8.54
CA ASN A 396 -8.98 -7.14 9.71
C ASN A 396 -9.23 -8.01 10.96
N VAL A 397 -8.47 -7.73 12.00
CA VAL A 397 -8.51 -8.44 13.29
C VAL A 397 -8.84 -7.47 14.42
N SER A 398 -9.08 -7.99 15.61
CA SER A 398 -9.39 -7.14 16.76
C SER A 398 -8.23 -6.20 17.12
N PRO A 399 -8.50 -5.02 17.73
CA PRO A 399 -7.44 -4.10 18.17
C PRO A 399 -6.42 -4.74 19.10
N GLN A 400 -6.83 -5.74 19.89
CA GLN A 400 -5.94 -6.50 20.76
C GLN A 400 -4.93 -7.32 19.96
N VAL A 401 -5.38 -7.96 18.87
CA VAL A 401 -4.50 -8.71 17.95
C VAL A 401 -3.55 -7.77 17.21
N VAL A 402 -4.02 -6.63 16.72
CA VAL A 402 -3.17 -5.59 16.11
C VAL A 402 -2.08 -5.14 17.09
N GLN A 403 -2.45 -4.85 18.33
CA GLN A 403 -1.48 -4.47 19.37
C GLN A 403 -0.45 -5.58 19.63
N GLN A 404 -0.89 -6.85 19.68
CA GLN A 404 0.00 -7.97 19.90
C GLN A 404 0.98 -8.17 18.72
N ARG A 405 0.51 -8.08 17.48
CA ARG A 405 1.36 -8.10 16.29
C ARG A 405 2.40 -6.97 16.33
N THR A 406 1.97 -5.75 16.65
CA THR A 406 2.86 -4.59 16.78
C THR A 406 3.93 -4.79 17.86
N GLN A 407 3.59 -5.39 19.01
CA GLN A 407 4.56 -5.71 20.06
C GLN A 407 5.58 -6.73 19.61
N ILE A 408 5.15 -7.83 18.97
CA ILE A 408 6.03 -8.87 18.44
C ILE A 408 6.98 -8.30 17.39
N TYR A 409 6.43 -7.52 16.46
CA TYR A 409 7.21 -6.87 15.42
C TYR A 409 8.27 -5.89 15.98
N THR A 410 7.89 -5.09 16.99
CA THR A 410 8.81 -4.16 17.66
C THR A 410 9.94 -4.91 18.38
N GLN A 411 9.61 -6.00 19.08
CA GLN A 411 10.60 -6.86 19.75
C GLN A 411 11.54 -7.52 18.73
N PHE A 412 10.99 -8.03 17.64
CA PHE A 412 11.78 -8.61 16.55
C PHE A 412 12.78 -7.60 15.97
N LYS A 413 12.32 -6.38 15.63
CA LYS A 413 13.23 -5.32 15.12
C LYS A 413 14.31 -4.92 16.11
N ALA A 414 14.02 -4.96 17.40
CA ALA A 414 15.01 -4.69 18.46
C ALA A 414 16.04 -5.82 18.63
N ALA A 415 15.73 -7.04 18.15
CA ALA A 415 16.61 -8.20 18.24
C ALA A 415 17.51 -8.41 16.99
N MET A 416 17.23 -7.70 15.89
CA MET A 416 18.04 -7.68 14.67
C MET A 416 19.41 -7.05 14.92
#